data_e06c432c126a96f71a949d9b36166a95
#
_entry.id   e06c432c126a96f71a949d9b36166a95
#
_cell.length_a   1.000
_cell.length_b   1.000
_cell.length_c   1.000
_cell.angle_alpha   90.00
_cell.angle_beta   90.00
_cell.angle_gamma   90.00
#
_symmetry.space_group_name_H-M   'P 1'
#
loop_
_entity.id
_entity.type
_entity.pdbx_description
1 polymer ?
#
loop_
_entity_poly.entity_id
_entity_poly.type
_entity_poly.pdbx_seq_one_letter_code
_entity_poly.pdbx_strand_id
1 'polypeptide(L)'
;MKPTLRPPAWMQSLMLQYVPFADAASPDLPLGRLFRLALFQLSVGMTMALLVGTLNRVMIVELQVPAWWVALSVALPLVFAPLRAMIGYRSDTHPSALGLRRIPYMWMGTILMFGGLAIMPFALLGLSEPREGYLWIVRIGAALAFLCVGAGMQITQTAGMALASDVAPVDKRPRVVALMYAMQLVGLIVGSAALSVLLSAFSPQKLIQVVQACAVWVVLLNLVSLWKQEARSERRGQREPDGFSHQWRQLMALPRMRRFLWTVGLGTAAFSMQDIVLEPYGAQVLGLDVSLTSRSEEHTSELQSLRHLVCRLLLEKK
;
A
#
# COMPACT_ATOMS: atom_id res chain seq x y z
N MET A 1 19.77 23.34 19.79
CA MET A 1 18.71 22.45 20.30
C MET A 1 17.66 23.32 20.98
N LYS A 2 16.44 23.45 20.41
CA LYS A 2 15.34 24.14 21.10
C LYS A 2 14.80 23.19 22.17
N PRO A 3 14.62 23.62 23.43
CA PRO A 3 14.02 22.77 24.45
C PRO A 3 12.59 22.43 24.02
N THR A 4 12.34 21.16 23.75
CA THR A 4 10.98 20.64 23.55
C THR A 4 10.28 20.69 24.90
N LEU A 5 9.35 21.62 25.07
CA LEU A 5 8.46 21.70 26.23
C LEU A 5 7.75 20.35 26.36
N ARG A 6 8.15 19.57 27.37
CA ARG A 6 7.43 18.33 27.70
C ARG A 6 6.04 18.72 28.19
N PRO A 7 4.97 18.15 27.63
CA PRO A 7 3.63 18.42 28.12
C PRO A 7 3.53 17.98 29.59
N PRO A 8 2.75 18.69 30.43
CA PRO A 8 2.58 18.35 31.84
C PRO A 8 2.01 16.93 32.00
N ALA A 9 2.31 16.27 33.13
CA ALA A 9 1.97 14.88 33.36
C ALA A 9 0.47 14.56 33.19
N TRP A 10 -0.42 15.44 33.57
CA TRP A 10 -1.85 15.27 33.36
C TRP A 10 -2.25 15.29 31.88
N MET A 11 -1.59 16.05 31.03
CA MET A 11 -1.85 16.09 29.60
C MET A 11 -1.29 14.82 28.93
N GLN A 12 -0.17 14.28 29.43
CA GLN A 12 0.36 12.99 28.96
C GLN A 12 -0.60 11.84 29.28
N SER A 13 -1.17 11.80 30.48
CA SER A 13 -2.15 10.77 30.86
C SER A 13 -3.43 10.84 30.02
N LEU A 14 -3.94 12.04 29.75
CA LEU A 14 -5.08 12.24 28.86
C LEU A 14 -4.76 11.84 27.42
N MET A 15 -3.58 12.19 26.91
CA MET A 15 -3.15 11.77 25.56
C MET A 15 -3.06 10.25 25.45
N LEU A 16 -2.51 9.56 26.46
CA LEU A 16 -2.41 8.10 26.46
C LEU A 16 -3.79 7.42 26.57
N GLN A 17 -4.77 8.07 27.18
CA GLN A 17 -6.10 7.52 27.40
C GLN A 17 -7.04 7.72 26.19
N TYR A 18 -6.94 8.86 25.50
CA TYR A 18 -7.91 9.25 24.47
C TYR A 18 -7.34 9.28 23.04
N VAL A 19 -6.02 9.34 22.88
CA VAL A 19 -5.40 9.37 21.53
C VAL A 19 -4.92 8.00 21.14
N PRO A 20 -5.48 7.38 20.09
CA PRO A 20 -5.01 6.10 19.57
C PRO A 20 -3.52 6.16 19.24
N PHE A 21 -2.77 5.12 19.61
CA PHE A 21 -1.32 5.01 19.36
C PHE A 21 -0.44 6.09 20.03
N ALA A 22 -0.95 6.81 21.02
CA ALA A 22 -0.13 7.76 21.78
C ALA A 22 1.09 7.10 22.45
N ASP A 23 0.95 5.83 22.81
CA ASP A 23 2.00 4.97 23.38
C ASP A 23 3.11 4.57 22.37
N ALA A 24 2.87 4.72 21.07
CA ALA A 24 3.90 4.55 20.04
C ALA A 24 4.92 5.72 20.02
N ALA A 25 4.55 6.89 20.56
CA ALA A 25 5.43 8.04 20.61
C ALA A 25 6.58 7.85 21.60
N SER A 26 7.71 8.51 21.29
CA SER A 26 8.89 8.60 22.17
C SER A 26 9.41 10.04 22.18
N PRO A 27 10.30 10.41 23.14
CA PRO A 27 10.90 11.75 23.15
C PRO A 27 11.59 12.12 21.84
N ASP A 28 12.21 11.13 21.19
CA ASP A 28 12.91 11.30 19.90
C ASP A 28 11.97 11.22 18.69
N LEU A 29 10.78 10.62 18.85
CA LEU A 29 9.79 10.42 17.83
C LEU A 29 8.40 10.87 18.34
N PRO A 30 8.10 12.18 18.31
CA PRO A 30 6.82 12.70 18.76
C PRO A 30 5.67 12.23 17.86
N LEU A 31 4.48 12.09 18.42
CA LEU A 31 3.29 11.56 17.77
C LEU A 31 2.98 12.27 16.44
N GLY A 32 3.10 13.59 16.39
CA GLY A 32 2.87 14.36 15.15
C GLY A 32 3.86 14.01 14.03
N ARG A 33 5.10 13.62 14.35
CA ARG A 33 6.06 13.13 13.37
C ARG A 33 5.69 11.75 12.86
N LEU A 34 5.17 10.88 13.75
CA LEU A 34 4.65 9.55 13.38
C LEU A 34 3.44 9.64 12.46
N PHE A 35 2.44 10.46 12.80
CA PHE A 35 1.26 10.67 11.95
C PHE A 35 1.64 11.25 10.60
N ARG A 36 2.55 12.22 10.58
CA ARG A 36 3.06 12.77 9.33
C ARG A 36 3.75 11.70 8.48
N LEU A 37 4.59 10.85 9.09
CA LEU A 37 5.19 9.73 8.38
C LEU A 37 4.11 8.79 7.84
N ALA A 38 3.09 8.47 8.62
CA ALA A 38 2.02 7.56 8.26
C ALA A 38 1.15 8.01 7.06
N LEU A 39 1.26 9.27 6.62
CA LEU A 39 0.52 9.77 5.45
C LEU A 39 0.87 9.02 4.15
N PHE A 40 2.06 8.42 4.03
CA PHE A 40 2.35 7.58 2.86
C PHE A 40 1.44 6.33 2.81
N GLN A 41 1.11 5.77 3.96
CA GLN A 41 0.19 4.64 4.02
C GLN A 41 -1.25 5.06 3.69
N LEU A 42 -1.64 6.27 4.11
CA LEU A 42 -2.93 6.84 3.70
C LEU A 42 -3.01 6.93 2.16
N SER A 43 -1.94 7.43 1.50
CA SER A 43 -1.90 7.51 0.03
C SER A 43 -1.95 6.14 -0.64
N VAL A 44 -1.28 5.13 -0.07
CA VAL A 44 -1.33 3.74 -0.55
C VAL A 44 -2.74 3.18 -0.41
N GLY A 45 -3.40 3.38 0.74
CA GLY A 45 -4.78 2.94 0.98
C GLY A 45 -5.78 3.56 -0.01
N MET A 46 -5.69 4.88 -0.24
CA MET A 46 -6.53 5.57 -1.25
C MET A 46 -6.29 5.01 -2.66
N THR A 47 -5.04 4.74 -3.03
CA THR A 47 -4.71 4.17 -4.34
C THR A 47 -5.24 2.73 -4.48
N MET A 48 -5.21 1.94 -3.41
CA MET A 48 -5.81 0.60 -3.39
C MET A 48 -7.34 0.67 -3.59
N ALA A 49 -8.03 1.59 -2.89
CA ALA A 49 -9.46 1.82 -3.07
C ALA A 49 -9.82 2.17 -4.52
N LEU A 50 -8.99 2.99 -5.15
CA LEU A 50 -9.18 3.34 -6.56
C LEU A 50 -8.98 2.13 -7.49
N LEU A 51 -7.87 1.40 -7.36
CA LEU A 51 -7.52 0.31 -8.28
C LEU A 51 -8.42 -0.91 -8.13
N VAL A 52 -8.58 -1.41 -6.91
CA VAL A 52 -9.27 -2.68 -6.66
C VAL A 52 -10.78 -2.49 -6.60
N GLY A 53 -11.26 -1.44 -5.94
CA GLY A 53 -12.68 -1.16 -5.81
C GLY A 53 -13.24 -0.43 -7.04
N THR A 54 -12.91 0.84 -7.16
CA THR A 54 -13.61 1.74 -8.09
C THR A 54 -13.31 1.47 -9.56
N LEU A 55 -12.02 1.33 -9.94
CA LEU A 55 -11.67 1.11 -11.34
C LEU A 55 -12.07 -0.27 -11.83
N ASN A 56 -12.03 -1.28 -11.00
CA ASN A 56 -12.52 -2.61 -11.33
C ASN A 56 -14.00 -2.53 -11.78
N ARG A 57 -14.86 -1.89 -10.98
CA ARG A 57 -16.27 -1.68 -11.33
C ARG A 57 -16.44 -0.83 -12.58
N VAL A 58 -15.76 0.32 -12.65
CA VAL A 58 -15.89 1.26 -13.79
C VAL A 58 -15.49 0.59 -15.09
N MET A 59 -14.42 -0.21 -15.11
CA MET A 59 -13.99 -0.92 -16.31
C MET A 59 -15.02 -1.95 -16.77
N ILE A 60 -15.62 -2.70 -15.85
CA ILE A 60 -16.59 -3.76 -16.20
C ILE A 60 -17.95 -3.16 -16.57
N VAL A 61 -18.48 -2.26 -15.74
CA VAL A 61 -19.86 -1.78 -15.84
C VAL A 61 -19.98 -0.61 -16.81
N GLU A 62 -19.14 0.40 -16.67
CA GLU A 62 -19.29 1.66 -17.43
C GLU A 62 -18.54 1.63 -18.77
N LEU A 63 -17.33 1.03 -18.78
CA LEU A 63 -16.51 0.96 -19.98
C LEU A 63 -16.67 -0.35 -20.77
N GLN A 64 -17.49 -1.29 -20.25
CA GLN A 64 -17.77 -2.59 -20.88
C GLN A 64 -16.51 -3.39 -21.30
N VAL A 65 -15.42 -3.22 -20.54
CA VAL A 65 -14.17 -3.93 -20.78
C VAL A 65 -14.35 -5.41 -20.36
N PRO A 66 -13.88 -6.39 -21.16
CA PRO A 66 -13.99 -7.79 -20.79
C PRO A 66 -13.40 -8.11 -19.42
N ALA A 67 -14.16 -8.80 -18.55
CA ALA A 67 -13.78 -9.06 -17.15
C ALA A 67 -12.43 -9.75 -17.00
N TRP A 68 -12.05 -10.65 -17.94
CA TRP A 68 -10.74 -11.32 -17.92
C TRP A 68 -9.58 -10.32 -18.08
N TRP A 69 -9.77 -9.27 -18.89
CA TRP A 69 -8.77 -8.22 -19.07
C TRP A 69 -8.65 -7.33 -17.83
N VAL A 70 -9.77 -7.03 -17.20
CA VAL A 70 -9.80 -6.27 -15.94
C VAL A 70 -9.11 -7.05 -14.82
N ALA A 71 -9.43 -8.33 -14.66
CA ALA A 71 -8.77 -9.21 -13.70
C ALA A 71 -7.26 -9.29 -13.92
N LEU A 72 -6.83 -9.42 -15.18
CA LEU A 72 -5.41 -9.41 -15.53
C LEU A 72 -4.74 -8.08 -15.15
N SER A 73 -5.39 -6.93 -15.46
CA SER A 73 -4.85 -5.61 -15.18
C SER A 73 -4.69 -5.35 -13.68
N VAL A 74 -5.69 -5.74 -12.88
CA VAL A 74 -5.65 -5.64 -11.41
C VAL A 74 -4.64 -6.60 -10.79
N ALA A 75 -4.39 -7.75 -11.42
CA ALA A 75 -3.38 -8.71 -10.96
C ALA A 75 -1.92 -8.29 -11.31
N LEU A 76 -1.70 -7.44 -12.34
CA LEU A 76 -0.36 -7.02 -12.74
C LEU A 76 0.50 -6.46 -11.59
N PRO A 77 0.00 -5.64 -10.66
CA PRO A 77 0.74 -5.20 -9.49
C PRO A 77 1.36 -6.32 -8.65
N LEU A 78 0.75 -7.51 -8.63
CA LEU A 78 1.25 -8.66 -7.88
C LEU A 78 2.56 -9.22 -8.45
N VAL A 79 2.83 -8.99 -9.73
CA VAL A 79 4.11 -9.39 -10.38
C VAL A 79 5.30 -8.73 -9.68
N PHE A 80 5.11 -7.54 -9.09
CA PHE A 80 6.14 -6.85 -8.32
C PHE A 80 6.30 -7.35 -6.88
N ALA A 81 5.41 -8.19 -6.37
CA ALA A 81 5.49 -8.66 -4.98
C ALA A 81 6.82 -9.37 -4.65
N PRO A 82 7.38 -10.25 -5.48
CA PRO A 82 8.69 -10.86 -5.23
C PRO A 82 9.85 -9.84 -5.23
N LEU A 83 9.72 -8.76 -6.01
CA LEU A 83 10.75 -7.71 -6.09
C LEU A 83 10.83 -6.86 -4.83
N ARG A 84 9.84 -6.91 -3.92
CA ARG A 84 9.87 -6.20 -2.63
C ARG A 84 11.11 -6.56 -1.81
N ALA A 85 11.51 -7.83 -1.81
CA ALA A 85 12.71 -8.27 -1.09
C ALA A 85 13.98 -7.60 -1.65
N MET A 86 14.09 -7.52 -2.97
CA MET A 86 15.21 -6.86 -3.64
C MET A 86 15.20 -5.34 -3.43
N ILE A 87 14.03 -4.72 -3.47
CA ILE A 87 13.86 -3.28 -3.19
C ILE A 87 14.23 -2.98 -1.73
N GLY A 88 13.77 -3.81 -0.78
CA GLY A 88 14.15 -3.72 0.62
C GLY A 88 15.67 -3.74 0.78
N TYR A 89 16.32 -4.79 0.27
CA TYR A 89 17.78 -4.93 0.31
C TYR A 89 18.50 -3.72 -0.31
N ARG A 90 18.10 -3.29 -1.51
CA ARG A 90 18.71 -2.13 -2.17
C ARG A 90 18.50 -0.84 -1.39
N SER A 91 17.34 -0.64 -0.79
CA SER A 91 17.08 0.55 0.03
C SER A 91 17.87 0.56 1.34
N ASP A 92 18.26 -0.62 1.86
CA ASP A 92 19.11 -0.76 3.04
C ASP A 92 20.57 -0.44 2.75
N THR A 93 21.04 -0.83 1.58
CA THR A 93 22.46 -0.75 1.17
C THR A 93 22.77 0.42 0.23
N HIS A 94 21.80 1.30 -0.04
CA HIS A 94 21.96 2.38 -1.02
C HIS A 94 23.01 3.41 -0.61
N PRO A 95 24.08 3.58 -1.41
CA PRO A 95 25.08 4.62 -1.19
C PRO A 95 24.55 5.96 -1.73
N SER A 96 23.77 6.70 -0.93
CA SER A 96 23.24 7.98 -1.36
C SER A 96 24.25 9.12 -1.17
N ALA A 97 24.46 9.92 -2.21
CA ALA A 97 25.24 11.15 -2.14
C ALA A 97 24.63 12.18 -1.17
N LEU A 98 23.32 12.13 -0.94
CA LEU A 98 22.59 13.02 -0.03
C LEU A 98 22.57 12.51 1.43
N GLY A 99 23.12 11.33 1.70
CA GLY A 99 23.06 10.68 3.01
C GLY A 99 21.67 10.10 3.37
N LEU A 100 20.75 10.03 2.40
CA LEU A 100 19.41 9.47 2.57
C LEU A 100 19.36 8.09 1.91
N ARG A 101 18.87 7.07 2.63
CA ARG A 101 18.81 5.67 2.13
C ARG A 101 17.43 5.30 1.60
N ARG A 102 16.39 5.59 2.37
CA ARG A 102 15.00 5.16 2.14
C ARG A 102 14.19 6.15 1.30
N ILE A 103 14.35 7.44 1.58
CA ILE A 103 13.60 8.53 0.92
C ILE A 103 13.70 8.50 -0.59
N PRO A 104 14.87 8.26 -1.23
CA PRO A 104 14.94 8.18 -2.69
C PRO A 104 14.04 7.10 -3.30
N TYR A 105 13.91 5.95 -2.64
CA TYR A 105 13.02 4.87 -3.08
C TYR A 105 11.55 5.24 -2.92
N MET A 106 11.18 5.88 -1.81
CA MET A 106 9.81 6.37 -1.63
C MET A 106 9.44 7.42 -2.67
N TRP A 107 10.36 8.30 -3.03
CA TRP A 107 10.18 9.25 -4.13
C TRP A 107 10.00 8.56 -5.47
N MET A 108 10.87 7.61 -5.79
CA MET A 108 10.75 6.83 -7.04
C MET A 108 9.40 6.12 -7.11
N GLY A 109 8.96 5.50 -6.01
CA GLY A 109 7.64 4.89 -5.93
C GLY A 109 6.51 5.89 -6.10
N THR A 110 6.61 7.07 -5.49
CA THR A 110 5.62 8.15 -5.64
C THR A 110 5.51 8.65 -7.09
N ILE A 111 6.64 8.83 -7.77
CA ILE A 111 6.67 9.25 -9.18
C ILE A 111 6.06 8.18 -10.09
N LEU A 112 6.33 6.89 -9.82
CA LEU A 112 5.71 5.79 -10.57
C LEU A 112 4.20 5.73 -10.36
N MET A 113 3.72 5.91 -9.11
CA MET A 113 2.28 5.98 -8.82
C MET A 113 1.64 7.16 -9.55
N PHE A 114 2.24 8.33 -9.47
CA PHE A 114 1.74 9.53 -10.14
C PHE A 114 1.69 9.35 -11.66
N GLY A 115 2.78 8.89 -12.28
CA GLY A 115 2.85 8.68 -13.72
C GLY A 115 1.84 7.64 -14.21
N GLY A 116 1.70 6.53 -13.50
CA GLY A 116 0.70 5.52 -13.80
C GLY A 116 -0.73 6.04 -13.69
N LEU A 117 -1.06 6.76 -12.60
CA LEU A 117 -2.38 7.37 -12.41
C LEU A 117 -2.67 8.49 -13.43
N ALA A 118 -1.65 9.25 -13.85
CA ALA A 118 -1.82 10.30 -14.86
C ALA A 118 -2.18 9.73 -16.24
N ILE A 119 -1.60 8.59 -16.63
CA ILE A 119 -1.85 7.94 -17.92
C ILE A 119 -3.14 7.10 -17.90
N MET A 120 -3.47 6.52 -16.74
CA MET A 120 -4.54 5.54 -16.57
C MET A 120 -5.90 5.94 -17.15
N PRO A 121 -6.48 7.11 -16.85
CA PRO A 121 -7.83 7.44 -17.36
C PRO A 121 -7.89 7.50 -18.88
N PHE A 122 -6.85 7.97 -19.54
CA PHE A 122 -6.79 8.04 -21.00
C PHE A 122 -6.70 6.64 -21.63
N ALA A 123 -5.89 5.77 -21.02
CA ALA A 123 -5.79 4.39 -21.47
C ALA A 123 -7.10 3.63 -21.27
N LEU A 124 -7.80 3.84 -20.15
CA LEU A 124 -9.10 3.21 -19.88
C LEU A 124 -10.20 3.69 -20.83
N LEU A 125 -10.27 4.97 -21.11
CA LEU A 125 -11.24 5.51 -22.08
C LEU A 125 -10.96 5.04 -23.50
N GLY A 126 -9.68 4.87 -23.86
CA GLY A 126 -9.32 4.26 -25.15
C GLY A 126 -9.75 2.80 -25.30
N LEU A 127 -9.94 2.08 -24.17
CA LEU A 127 -10.46 0.70 -24.19
C LEU A 127 -11.96 0.64 -24.45
N SER A 128 -12.73 1.69 -24.10
CA SER A 128 -14.19 1.75 -24.32
C SER A 128 -14.57 2.09 -25.76
N GLU A 129 -13.69 2.73 -26.52
CA GLU A 129 -13.89 3.08 -27.93
C GLU A 129 -12.84 2.38 -28.82
N PRO A 130 -12.96 1.07 -29.05
CA PRO A 130 -11.98 0.32 -29.83
C PRO A 130 -11.99 0.75 -31.30
N ARG A 131 -10.99 1.54 -31.69
CA ARG A 131 -10.71 1.80 -33.10
C ARG A 131 -9.86 0.67 -33.66
N GLU A 132 -10.28 0.08 -34.75
CA GLU A 132 -9.51 -0.96 -35.42
C GLU A 132 -8.08 -0.46 -35.74
N GLY A 133 -7.08 -1.24 -35.33
CA GLY A 133 -5.65 -0.95 -35.49
C GLY A 133 -4.93 -0.36 -34.27
N TYR A 134 -5.62 0.29 -33.32
CA TYR A 134 -4.97 0.91 -32.15
C TYR A 134 -5.25 0.18 -30.83
N LEU A 135 -6.12 -0.81 -30.82
CA LEU A 135 -6.57 -1.49 -29.61
C LEU A 135 -5.41 -2.10 -28.81
N TRP A 136 -4.40 -2.65 -29.47
CA TRP A 136 -3.23 -3.22 -28.82
C TRP A 136 -2.38 -2.17 -28.07
N ILE A 137 -2.24 -0.95 -28.67
CA ILE A 137 -1.50 0.16 -28.05
C ILE A 137 -2.20 0.59 -26.75
N VAL A 138 -3.52 0.72 -26.82
CA VAL A 138 -4.34 1.12 -25.65
C VAL A 138 -4.29 0.07 -24.56
N ARG A 139 -4.35 -1.22 -24.91
CA ARG A 139 -4.21 -2.34 -23.97
C ARG A 139 -2.85 -2.34 -23.28
N ILE A 140 -1.78 -2.14 -24.02
CA ILE A 140 -0.43 -2.03 -23.47
C ILE A 140 -0.34 -0.78 -22.55
N GLY A 141 -0.88 0.35 -22.98
CA GLY A 141 -0.91 1.57 -22.19
C GLY A 141 -1.64 1.40 -20.85
N ALA A 142 -2.81 0.74 -20.87
CA ALA A 142 -3.55 0.41 -19.66
C ALA A 142 -2.76 -0.56 -18.76
N ALA A 143 -2.24 -1.65 -19.31
CA ALA A 143 -1.42 -2.59 -18.56
C ALA A 143 -0.19 -1.91 -17.92
N LEU A 144 0.49 -1.05 -18.67
CA LEU A 144 1.64 -0.30 -18.18
C LEU A 144 1.24 0.68 -17.07
N ALA A 145 0.09 1.35 -17.18
CA ALA A 145 -0.43 2.23 -16.14
C ALA A 145 -0.67 1.48 -14.82
N PHE A 146 -1.38 0.33 -14.87
CA PHE A 146 -1.58 -0.52 -13.70
C PHE A 146 -0.27 -1.03 -13.11
N LEU A 147 0.65 -1.45 -13.97
CA LEU A 147 1.97 -1.92 -13.58
C LEU A 147 2.77 -0.83 -12.87
N CYS A 148 2.80 0.40 -13.40
CA CYS A 148 3.49 1.55 -12.80
C CYS A 148 2.90 1.91 -11.44
N VAL A 149 1.55 1.99 -11.33
CA VAL A 149 0.91 2.28 -10.05
C VAL A 149 1.22 1.19 -9.03
N GLY A 150 1.08 -0.08 -9.41
CA GLY A 150 1.37 -1.21 -8.54
C GLY A 150 2.83 -1.26 -8.10
N ALA A 151 3.78 -1.09 -9.02
CA ALA A 151 5.20 -1.01 -8.71
C ALA A 151 5.48 0.16 -7.74
N GLY A 152 4.93 1.33 -8.04
CA GLY A 152 5.05 2.52 -7.19
C GLY A 152 4.55 2.30 -5.77
N MET A 153 3.36 1.69 -5.62
CA MET A 153 2.80 1.30 -4.32
C MET A 153 3.74 0.36 -3.56
N GLN A 154 4.19 -0.71 -4.21
CA GLN A 154 5.05 -1.71 -3.59
C GLN A 154 6.40 -1.11 -3.13
N ILE A 155 7.00 -0.25 -3.95
CA ILE A 155 8.26 0.43 -3.63
C ILE A 155 8.06 1.39 -2.45
N THR A 156 7.05 2.26 -2.52
CA THR A 156 6.75 3.25 -1.48
C THR A 156 6.43 2.56 -0.15
N GLN A 157 5.60 1.52 -0.17
CA GLN A 157 5.22 0.78 1.02
C GLN A 157 6.41 0.05 1.64
N THR A 158 7.25 -0.61 0.84
CA THR A 158 8.41 -1.34 1.34
C THR A 158 9.44 -0.42 1.98
N ALA A 159 9.82 0.66 1.28
CA ALA A 159 10.79 1.63 1.79
C ALA A 159 10.22 2.44 2.97
N GLY A 160 8.94 2.80 2.94
CA GLY A 160 8.27 3.55 3.99
C GLY A 160 8.10 2.76 5.29
N MET A 161 7.69 1.48 5.20
CA MET A 161 7.61 0.59 6.36
C MET A 161 9.00 0.34 6.99
N ALA A 162 10.02 0.19 6.15
CA ALA A 162 11.38 0.06 6.61
C ALA A 162 11.86 1.35 7.29
N LEU A 163 11.56 2.53 6.73
CA LEU A 163 11.86 3.83 7.35
C LEU A 163 11.16 3.97 8.71
N ALA A 164 9.87 3.62 8.79
CA ALA A 164 9.11 3.67 10.03
C ALA A 164 9.73 2.78 11.12
N SER A 165 10.18 1.58 10.74
CA SER A 165 10.87 0.65 11.65
C SER A 165 12.26 1.14 12.07
N ASP A 166 13.00 1.82 11.18
CA ASP A 166 14.34 2.36 11.48
C ASP A 166 14.28 3.54 12.45
N VAL A 167 13.26 4.39 12.32
CA VAL A 167 13.08 5.59 13.17
C VAL A 167 12.50 5.21 14.54
N ALA A 168 11.78 4.10 14.63
CA ALA A 168 11.14 3.65 15.86
C ALA A 168 12.12 2.94 16.81
N PRO A 169 12.09 3.23 18.14
CA PRO A 169 12.75 2.42 19.14
C PRO A 169 12.31 0.95 19.08
N VAL A 170 13.20 0.01 19.39
CA VAL A 170 12.97 -1.44 19.21
C VAL A 170 11.72 -1.92 19.93
N ASP A 171 11.49 -1.46 21.16
CA ASP A 171 10.34 -1.79 22.01
C ASP A 171 9.00 -1.26 21.45
N LYS A 172 9.04 -0.18 20.64
CA LYS A 172 7.84 0.48 20.07
C LYS A 172 7.57 0.14 18.61
N ARG A 173 8.47 -0.56 17.93
CA ARG A 173 8.31 -0.95 16.51
C ARG A 173 6.96 -1.60 16.20
N PRO A 174 6.45 -2.57 16.99
CA PRO A 174 5.15 -3.19 16.71
C PRO A 174 4.00 -2.18 16.69
N ARG A 175 4.00 -1.20 17.60
CA ARG A 175 2.98 -0.16 17.68
C ARG A 175 3.05 0.84 16.52
N VAL A 176 4.27 1.20 16.12
CA VAL A 176 4.49 2.06 14.95
C VAL A 176 4.02 1.36 13.68
N VAL A 177 4.33 0.08 13.51
CA VAL A 177 3.85 -0.73 12.38
C VAL A 177 2.32 -0.84 12.39
N ALA A 178 1.70 -1.06 13.56
CA ALA A 178 0.25 -1.08 13.70
C ALA A 178 -0.38 0.26 13.28
N LEU A 179 0.20 1.40 13.69
CA LEU A 179 -0.24 2.72 13.25
C LEU A 179 -0.16 2.88 11.73
N MET A 180 0.92 2.40 11.09
CA MET A 180 1.07 2.46 9.63
C MET A 180 -0.08 1.71 8.93
N TYR A 181 -0.38 0.48 9.36
CA TYR A 181 -1.49 -0.30 8.79
C TYR A 181 -2.86 0.31 9.10
N ALA A 182 -3.08 0.86 10.30
CA ALA A 182 -4.30 1.58 10.63
C ALA A 182 -4.51 2.78 9.70
N MET A 183 -3.45 3.55 9.40
CA MET A 183 -3.53 4.67 8.46
C MET A 183 -3.77 4.21 7.02
N GLN A 184 -3.29 3.03 6.62
CA GLN A 184 -3.63 2.44 5.33
C GLN A 184 -5.12 2.10 5.24
N LEU A 185 -5.70 1.50 6.29
CA LEU A 185 -7.14 1.21 6.36
C LEU A 185 -7.98 2.49 6.34
N VAL A 186 -7.57 3.52 7.07
CA VAL A 186 -8.21 4.85 7.00
C VAL A 186 -8.17 5.38 5.57
N GLY A 187 -7.02 5.25 4.87
CA GLY A 187 -6.88 5.64 3.47
C GLY A 187 -7.80 4.87 2.54
N LEU A 188 -7.98 3.57 2.77
CA LEU A 188 -8.91 2.72 2.02
C LEU A 188 -10.35 3.20 2.22
N ILE A 189 -10.78 3.37 3.46
CA ILE A 189 -12.16 3.79 3.83
C ILE A 189 -12.46 5.18 3.28
N VAL A 190 -11.61 6.16 3.58
CA VAL A 190 -11.79 7.55 3.12
C VAL A 190 -11.73 7.62 1.59
N GLY A 191 -10.79 6.88 0.98
CA GLY A 191 -10.68 6.78 -0.47
C GLY A 191 -11.93 6.20 -1.11
N SER A 192 -12.42 5.06 -0.63
CA SER A 192 -13.64 4.42 -1.13
C SER A 192 -14.87 5.32 -0.98
N ALA A 193 -15.04 5.95 0.17
CA ALA A 193 -16.16 6.86 0.41
C ALA A 193 -16.10 8.07 -0.53
N ALA A 194 -14.95 8.72 -0.66
CA ALA A 194 -14.76 9.86 -1.56
C ALA A 194 -15.01 9.49 -3.03
N LEU A 195 -14.45 8.36 -3.47
CA LEU A 195 -14.62 7.88 -4.86
C LEU A 195 -16.07 7.51 -5.17
N SER A 196 -16.78 6.89 -4.22
CA SER A 196 -18.20 6.55 -4.35
C SER A 196 -19.05 7.81 -4.56
N VAL A 197 -18.79 8.87 -3.79
CA VAL A 197 -19.53 10.14 -3.92
C VAL A 197 -19.16 10.86 -5.22
N LEU A 198 -17.87 10.95 -5.57
CA LEU A 198 -17.41 11.68 -6.74
C LEU A 198 -17.84 11.03 -8.07
N LEU A 199 -17.94 9.70 -8.10
CA LEU A 199 -18.30 8.92 -9.29
C LEU A 199 -19.76 8.42 -9.26
N SER A 200 -20.61 8.90 -8.35
CA SER A 200 -22.02 8.55 -8.26
C SER A 200 -22.79 8.85 -9.55
N ALA A 201 -22.46 9.96 -10.23
CA ALA A 201 -22.90 10.27 -11.58
C ALA A 201 -21.70 10.13 -12.53
N PHE A 202 -21.54 8.95 -13.12
CA PHE A 202 -20.42 8.64 -14.00
C PHE A 202 -20.42 9.53 -15.24
N SER A 203 -19.24 10.04 -15.59
CA SER A 203 -18.92 10.58 -16.92
C SER A 203 -17.44 10.39 -17.22
N PRO A 204 -17.04 10.26 -18.51
CA PRO A 204 -15.62 10.14 -18.87
C PRO A 204 -14.76 11.29 -18.35
N GLN A 205 -15.29 12.50 -18.35
CA GLN A 205 -14.61 13.69 -17.84
C GLN A 205 -14.39 13.60 -16.31
N LYS A 206 -15.40 13.16 -15.56
CA LYS A 206 -15.28 12.96 -14.11
C LYS A 206 -14.25 11.86 -13.77
N LEU A 207 -14.22 10.79 -14.56
CA LEU A 207 -13.21 9.73 -14.37
C LEU A 207 -11.79 10.32 -14.47
N ILE A 208 -11.52 11.12 -15.53
CA ILE A 208 -10.23 11.79 -15.70
C ILE A 208 -9.92 12.67 -14.49
N GLN A 209 -10.85 13.55 -14.11
CA GLN A 209 -10.66 14.48 -13.01
C GLN A 209 -10.39 13.78 -11.67
N VAL A 210 -11.15 12.73 -11.37
CA VAL A 210 -11.03 12.00 -10.10
C VAL A 210 -9.71 11.23 -10.03
N VAL A 211 -9.33 10.53 -11.10
CA VAL A 211 -8.06 9.76 -11.11
C VAL A 211 -6.86 10.71 -11.07
N GLN A 212 -6.90 11.83 -11.79
CA GLN A 212 -5.83 12.84 -11.73
C GLN A 212 -5.78 13.55 -10.38
N ALA A 213 -6.93 13.86 -9.76
CA ALA A 213 -6.97 14.39 -8.42
C ALA A 213 -6.34 13.41 -7.41
N CYS A 214 -6.64 12.11 -7.52
CA CYS A 214 -5.97 11.08 -6.75
C CYS A 214 -4.44 11.10 -6.94
N ALA A 215 -3.97 11.23 -8.18
CA ALA A 215 -2.54 11.32 -8.48
C ALA A 215 -1.87 12.50 -7.77
N VAL A 216 -2.51 13.68 -7.81
CA VAL A 216 -2.01 14.88 -7.11
C VAL A 216 -2.01 14.67 -5.59
N TRP A 217 -3.09 14.12 -5.01
CA TRP A 217 -3.15 13.83 -3.59
C TRP A 217 -2.07 12.83 -3.13
N VAL A 218 -1.78 11.80 -3.93
CA VAL A 218 -0.69 10.87 -3.66
C VAL A 218 0.65 11.60 -3.54
N VAL A 219 0.96 12.51 -4.47
CA VAL A 219 2.20 13.29 -4.41
C VAL A 219 2.23 14.20 -3.20
N LEU A 220 1.14 14.93 -2.92
CA LEU A 220 1.07 15.85 -1.78
C LEU A 220 1.23 15.12 -0.44
N LEU A 221 0.50 14.02 -0.24
CA LEU A 221 0.58 13.22 0.98
C LEU A 221 1.98 12.64 1.18
N ASN A 222 2.59 12.11 0.11
CA ASN A 222 3.94 11.57 0.18
C ASN A 222 4.99 12.66 0.39
N LEU A 223 4.85 13.82 -0.24
CA LEU A 223 5.73 14.97 -0.02
C LEU A 223 5.73 15.40 1.45
N VAL A 224 4.55 15.55 2.05
CA VAL A 224 4.41 15.88 3.47
C VAL A 224 4.95 14.75 4.36
N SER A 225 4.68 13.51 4.00
CA SER A 225 5.16 12.33 4.73
C SER A 225 6.68 12.27 4.79
N LEU A 226 7.37 12.54 3.68
CA LEU A 226 8.82 12.42 3.57
C LEU A 226 9.59 13.59 4.18
N TRP A 227 8.92 14.69 4.47
CA TRP A 227 9.58 15.93 4.90
C TRP A 227 10.35 15.76 6.21
N LYS A 228 11.70 15.83 6.14
CA LYS A 228 12.61 15.75 7.30
C LYS A 228 12.38 14.50 8.20
N GLN A 229 12.09 13.35 7.61
CA GLN A 229 11.89 12.11 8.37
C GLN A 229 13.18 11.33 8.59
N GLU A 230 14.04 11.24 7.60
CA GLU A 230 15.29 10.49 7.67
C GLU A 230 16.44 11.40 8.10
N ALA A 231 17.19 10.99 9.12
CA ALA A 231 18.42 11.67 9.50
C ALA A 231 19.51 11.37 8.46
N ARG A 232 20.24 12.41 8.04
CA ARG A 232 21.38 12.23 7.12
C ARG A 232 22.44 11.38 7.80
N SER A 233 22.77 10.25 7.20
CA SER A 233 23.84 9.38 7.66
C SER A 233 25.13 9.77 6.95
N GLU A 234 26.17 10.15 7.71
CA GLU A 234 27.52 10.36 7.20
C GLU A 234 28.21 9.04 6.80
N ARG A 235 27.65 7.91 7.21
CA ARG A 235 28.15 6.60 6.78
C ARG A 235 27.84 6.46 5.29
N ARG A 236 28.77 6.91 4.45
CA ARG A 236 28.89 6.50 3.04
C ARG A 236 28.83 4.98 3.04
N GLY A 237 27.80 4.44 2.41
CA GLY A 237 27.41 3.05 2.48
C GLY A 237 28.60 2.12 2.61
N GLN A 238 28.74 1.51 3.77
CA GLN A 238 29.53 0.30 3.86
C GLN A 238 28.79 -0.70 2.98
N ARG A 239 29.30 -0.85 1.77
CA ARG A 239 28.85 -1.88 0.84
C ARG A 239 29.09 -3.19 1.58
N GLU A 240 28.03 -3.84 2.03
CA GLU A 240 28.18 -5.20 2.49
C GLU A 240 28.82 -5.99 1.33
N PRO A 241 29.91 -6.73 1.58
CA PRO A 241 30.67 -7.39 0.53
C PRO A 241 29.86 -8.44 -0.24
N ASP A 242 28.73 -8.90 0.34
CA ASP A 242 27.91 -9.97 -0.21
C ASP A 242 26.67 -9.42 -0.91
N GLY A 243 26.56 -9.66 -2.22
CA GLY A 243 25.40 -9.27 -3.01
C GLY A 243 24.10 -9.96 -2.55
N PHE A 244 22.91 -9.39 -2.90
CA PHE A 244 21.59 -9.93 -2.59
C PHE A 244 21.47 -11.44 -2.87
N SER A 245 22.04 -11.92 -3.97
CA SER A 245 22.00 -13.34 -4.33
C SER A 245 22.73 -14.26 -3.33
N HIS A 246 23.78 -13.76 -2.68
CA HIS A 246 24.50 -14.50 -1.64
C HIS A 246 23.67 -14.59 -0.36
N GLN A 247 23.14 -13.46 0.11
CA GLN A 247 22.29 -13.41 1.32
C GLN A 247 21.00 -14.22 1.12
N TRP A 248 20.40 -14.15 -0.08
CA TRP A 248 19.24 -14.97 -0.44
C TRP A 248 19.54 -16.48 -0.40
N ARG A 249 20.68 -16.90 -0.94
CA ARG A 249 21.12 -18.31 -0.85
C ARG A 249 21.35 -18.77 0.58
N GLN A 250 21.98 -17.94 1.41
CA GLN A 250 22.17 -18.25 2.85
C GLN A 250 20.82 -18.41 3.55
N LEU A 251 19.86 -17.51 3.31
CA LEU A 251 18.52 -17.59 3.87
C LEU A 251 17.79 -18.88 3.45
N MET A 252 17.88 -19.23 2.17
CA MET A 252 17.26 -20.44 1.61
C MET A 252 17.96 -21.73 2.03
N ALA A 253 19.21 -21.66 2.45
CA ALA A 253 19.92 -22.80 3.00
C ALA A 253 19.38 -23.23 4.39
N LEU A 254 18.67 -22.34 5.10
CA LEU A 254 18.05 -22.65 6.38
C LEU A 254 16.71 -23.41 6.17
N PRO A 255 16.61 -24.71 6.56
CA PRO A 255 15.40 -25.51 6.28
C PRO A 255 14.15 -24.94 6.95
N ARG A 256 14.28 -24.34 8.15
CA ARG A 256 13.16 -23.70 8.87
C ARG A 256 12.64 -22.48 8.13
N MET A 257 13.53 -21.63 7.60
CA MET A 257 13.14 -20.43 6.85
C MET A 257 12.47 -20.80 5.54
N ARG A 258 13.02 -21.80 4.83
CA ARG A 258 12.41 -22.29 3.57
C ARG A 258 11.00 -22.83 3.80
N ARG A 259 10.77 -23.64 4.85
CA ARG A 259 9.44 -24.13 5.22
C ARG A 259 8.51 -22.99 5.59
N PHE A 260 8.97 -22.04 6.41
CA PHE A 260 8.20 -20.86 6.78
C PHE A 260 7.75 -20.05 5.57
N LEU A 261 8.65 -19.75 4.63
CA LEU A 261 8.32 -19.02 3.41
C LEU A 261 7.30 -19.76 2.54
N TRP A 262 7.44 -21.08 2.38
CA TRP A 262 6.46 -21.89 1.67
C TRP A 262 5.10 -21.88 2.36
N THR A 263 5.05 -22.04 3.68
CA THR A 263 3.79 -22.02 4.45
C THR A 263 3.09 -20.67 4.32
N VAL A 264 3.83 -19.57 4.48
CA VAL A 264 3.27 -18.22 4.32
C VAL A 264 2.83 -17.98 2.87
N GLY A 265 3.65 -18.37 1.90
CA GLY A 265 3.33 -18.19 0.48
C GLY A 265 2.07 -18.94 0.06
N LEU A 266 1.97 -20.22 0.41
CA LEU A 266 0.79 -21.03 0.11
C LEU A 266 -0.47 -20.54 0.85
N GLY A 267 -0.32 -20.16 2.13
CA GLY A 267 -1.40 -19.58 2.91
C GLY A 267 -1.92 -18.27 2.29
N THR A 268 -1.02 -17.36 1.94
CA THR A 268 -1.39 -16.10 1.28
C THR A 268 -2.06 -16.35 -0.07
N ALA A 269 -1.52 -17.26 -0.88
CA ALA A 269 -2.12 -17.60 -2.17
C ALA A 269 -3.54 -18.16 -2.01
N ALA A 270 -3.77 -19.06 -1.03
CA ALA A 270 -5.10 -19.63 -0.76
C ALA A 270 -6.12 -18.53 -0.35
N PHE A 271 -5.70 -17.58 0.49
CA PHE A 271 -6.56 -16.45 0.87
C PHE A 271 -6.84 -15.51 -0.32
N SER A 272 -5.81 -15.17 -1.11
CA SER A 272 -6.00 -14.34 -2.30
C SER A 272 -6.92 -14.98 -3.34
N MET A 273 -6.92 -16.30 -3.47
CA MET A 273 -7.86 -17.00 -4.35
C MET A 273 -9.31 -16.88 -3.86
N GLN A 274 -9.52 -16.91 -2.55
CA GLN A 274 -10.86 -16.70 -1.96
C GLN A 274 -11.41 -15.31 -2.31
N ASP A 275 -10.59 -14.27 -2.16
CA ASP A 275 -11.00 -12.88 -2.42
C ASP A 275 -11.40 -12.68 -3.90
N ILE A 276 -10.66 -13.29 -4.84
CA ILE A 276 -10.94 -13.19 -6.28
C ILE A 276 -12.29 -13.86 -6.65
N VAL A 277 -12.66 -14.96 -5.97
CA VAL A 277 -13.88 -15.73 -6.28
C VAL A 277 -15.11 -15.17 -5.57
N LEU A 278 -14.96 -14.56 -4.41
CA LEU A 278 -16.06 -14.15 -3.55
C LEU A 278 -16.97 -13.09 -4.19
N GLU A 279 -16.39 -12.06 -4.80
CA GLU A 279 -17.17 -11.00 -5.48
C GLU A 279 -17.99 -11.51 -6.68
N PRO A 280 -17.40 -12.24 -7.65
CA PRO A 280 -18.17 -12.79 -8.77
C PRO A 280 -19.24 -13.79 -8.31
N TYR A 281 -18.96 -14.60 -7.29
CA TYR A 281 -19.90 -15.56 -6.74
C TYR A 281 -21.09 -14.85 -6.10
N GLY A 282 -20.85 -13.82 -5.30
CA GLY A 282 -21.90 -13.01 -4.69
C GLY A 282 -22.82 -12.33 -5.72
N ALA A 283 -22.24 -11.83 -6.80
CA ALA A 283 -22.98 -11.17 -7.86
C ALA A 283 -23.74 -12.16 -8.76
N GLN A 284 -23.11 -13.24 -9.21
CA GLN A 284 -23.66 -14.15 -10.22
C GLN A 284 -24.55 -15.25 -9.63
N VAL A 285 -24.23 -15.76 -8.45
CA VAL A 285 -24.93 -16.90 -7.84
C VAL A 285 -25.94 -16.45 -6.80
N LEU A 286 -25.62 -15.45 -5.99
CA LEU A 286 -26.50 -14.95 -4.94
C LEU A 286 -27.35 -13.75 -5.38
N GLY A 287 -27.10 -13.19 -6.56
CA GLY A 287 -27.86 -12.03 -7.09
C GLY A 287 -27.75 -10.79 -6.21
N LEU A 288 -26.68 -10.66 -5.44
CA LEU A 288 -26.48 -9.56 -4.50
C LEU A 288 -26.13 -8.29 -5.27
N ASP A 289 -26.76 -7.18 -4.90
CA ASP A 289 -26.40 -5.88 -5.41
C ASP A 289 -24.98 -5.48 -4.96
N VAL A 290 -24.29 -4.69 -5.78
CA VAL A 290 -22.90 -4.27 -5.56
C VAL A 290 -22.68 -3.62 -4.19
N SER A 291 -23.71 -2.91 -3.67
CA SER A 291 -23.68 -2.34 -2.32
C SER A 291 -23.61 -3.39 -1.20
N LEU A 292 -24.17 -4.55 -1.42
CA LEU A 292 -24.16 -5.67 -0.46
C LEU A 292 -22.90 -6.51 -0.56
N THR A 293 -22.33 -6.69 -1.76
CA THR A 293 -21.05 -7.39 -1.93
C THR A 293 -19.88 -6.60 -1.34
N SER A 294 -19.85 -5.28 -1.51
CA SER A 294 -18.81 -4.42 -0.89
C SER A 294 -18.93 -4.39 0.65
N ARG A 295 -20.15 -4.48 1.21
CA ARG A 295 -20.34 -4.60 2.67
C ARG A 295 -19.90 -5.96 3.20
N SER A 296 -20.04 -7.03 2.42
CA SER A 296 -19.57 -8.36 2.83
C SER A 296 -18.04 -8.44 2.91
N GLU A 297 -17.31 -7.65 2.12
CA GLU A 297 -15.84 -7.50 2.25
C GLU A 297 -15.43 -6.84 3.58
N GLU A 298 -16.17 -5.84 4.06
CA GLU A 298 -15.95 -5.27 5.39
C GLU A 298 -16.07 -6.32 6.49
N HIS A 299 -17.09 -7.18 6.42
CA HIS A 299 -17.30 -8.24 7.42
C HIS A 299 -16.31 -9.40 7.30
N THR A 300 -15.82 -9.74 6.11
CA THR A 300 -14.76 -10.76 5.95
C THR A 300 -13.42 -10.27 6.47
N SER A 301 -13.11 -9.00 6.38
CA SER A 301 -11.91 -8.41 6.99
C SER A 301 -11.97 -8.41 8.52
N GLU A 302 -13.17 -8.24 9.12
CA GLU A 302 -13.38 -8.37 10.57
C GLU A 302 -13.22 -9.81 11.06
N LEU A 303 -13.70 -10.81 10.30
CA LEU A 303 -13.51 -12.22 10.61
C LEU A 303 -12.04 -12.68 10.51
N GLN A 304 -11.25 -12.06 9.63
CA GLN A 304 -9.80 -12.27 9.59
C GLN A 304 -9.11 -11.74 10.86
N SER A 305 -9.57 -10.64 11.43
CA SER A 305 -9.05 -10.11 12.70
C SER A 305 -9.35 -11.04 13.88
N LEU A 306 -10.52 -11.64 13.93
CA LEU A 306 -10.90 -12.66 14.92
C LEU A 306 -10.07 -13.95 14.82
N ARG A 307 -9.70 -14.39 13.61
CA ARG A 307 -8.81 -15.55 13.40
C ARG A 307 -7.39 -15.30 13.93
N HIS A 308 -6.87 -14.09 13.80
CA HIS A 308 -5.59 -13.72 14.41
C HIS A 308 -5.63 -13.80 15.93
N LEU A 309 -6.75 -13.45 16.56
CA LEU A 309 -6.97 -13.62 18.00
C LEU A 309 -7.00 -15.10 18.41
N VAL A 310 -7.65 -15.98 17.65
CA VAL A 310 -7.70 -17.41 17.91
C VAL A 310 -6.31 -18.06 17.75
N CYS A 311 -5.54 -17.71 16.73
CA CYS A 311 -4.16 -18.17 16.57
C CYS A 311 -3.26 -17.71 17.72
N ARG A 312 -3.43 -16.49 18.22
CA ARG A 312 -2.68 -15.97 19.35
C ARG A 312 -3.03 -16.69 20.64
N LEU A 313 -4.32 -16.95 20.90
CA LEU A 313 -4.77 -17.71 22.06
C LEU A 313 -4.32 -19.17 22.06
N LEU A 314 -4.13 -19.77 20.87
CA LEU A 314 -3.58 -21.13 20.74
C LEU A 314 -2.06 -21.18 20.95
N LEU A 315 -1.35 -20.09 20.68
CA LEU A 315 0.11 -19.98 20.91
C LEU A 315 0.46 -19.62 22.36
N GLU A 316 -0.42 -18.92 23.08
CA GLU A 316 -0.25 -18.58 24.51
C GLU A 316 -0.58 -19.74 25.46
N LYS A 317 -1.16 -20.85 24.96
CA LYS A 317 -1.51 -22.07 25.74
C LYS A 317 -0.44 -23.17 25.68
N LYS A 318 0.76 -22.86 25.22
CA LYS A 318 1.98 -23.67 25.34
C LYS A 318 3.00 -22.89 26.12
#